data_87c4ef3b3a3d2325e6dd5098938eeccc
#
_entry.id   87c4ef3b3a3d2325e6dd5098938eeccc
#
_cell.length_a   1.000
_cell.length_b   1.000
_cell.length_c   1.000
_cell.angle_alpha   90.00
_cell.angle_beta   90.00
_cell.angle_gamma   90.00
#
_symmetry.space_group_name_H-M   'P 1'
#
loop_
_entity.id
_entity.type
_entity.pdbx_description
1 polymer ?
#
loop_
_entity_poly.entity_id
_entity_poly.type
_entity_poly.pdbx_seq_one_letter_code
_entity_poly.pdbx_strand_id
1 'polypeptide(L)'
;KKPALLFTLFIFFCLSCGKPTESTVEMNSISEAYVKLVLEIGQYDSDFVDAYYGPEEWKPTGEKLETLPSQDFIERASALLNQLALVNSEGFTELEQSRLNMMKKQLTAVKTKVEMMAGKSFSFDEEAKLLYDAEPPHYELSHFDSLLNDLDHALSGEGSISERYAAYASQFVIPKDKLDAVFRAAITEARKRTDLHFNLPENENFALEYVNDKSWSGYNYYQGNSQSLIQLNTDFPIYIERAIDLACHEGYPGHHVFNALLEQNLVNGKGWK
;
A
#
# COMPACT_ATOMS: atom_id res chain seq x y z
N LYS A 1 9.92 -20.53 70.20
CA LYS A 1 10.16 -19.89 68.90
C LYS A 1 9.82 -20.91 67.82
N LYS A 2 8.69 -20.64 67.07
CA LYS A 2 8.27 -21.48 65.96
C LYS A 2 8.78 -20.76 64.67
N PRO A 3 9.32 -21.49 63.65
CA PRO A 3 9.69 -20.89 62.38
C PRO A 3 8.44 -20.72 61.51
N ALA A 4 8.29 -19.55 60.96
CA ALA A 4 7.28 -19.24 59.94
C ALA A 4 7.73 -19.79 58.59
N LEU A 5 6.91 -20.64 57.99
CA LEU A 5 7.14 -21.23 56.67
C LEU A 5 6.58 -20.25 55.63
N LEU A 6 7.48 -19.58 54.88
CA LEU A 6 7.12 -18.69 53.81
C LEU A 6 6.81 -19.51 52.56
N PHE A 7 5.52 -19.58 52.18
CA PHE A 7 5.08 -20.23 50.94
C PHE A 7 5.22 -19.22 49.78
N THR A 8 6.26 -19.39 48.99
CA THR A 8 6.43 -18.58 47.75
C THR A 8 5.59 -19.19 46.63
N LEU A 9 4.49 -18.51 46.33
CA LEU A 9 3.58 -18.88 45.22
C LEU A 9 4.26 -18.52 43.89
N PHE A 10 4.81 -19.50 43.20
CA PHE A 10 5.31 -19.33 41.81
C PHE A 10 4.09 -19.33 40.86
N ILE A 11 3.69 -18.14 40.37
CA ILE A 11 2.71 -18.02 39.30
C ILE A 11 3.43 -18.33 37.99
N PHE A 12 3.22 -19.54 37.48
CA PHE A 12 3.59 -19.89 36.11
C PHE A 12 2.65 -19.13 35.14
N PHE A 13 3.15 -18.07 34.55
CA PHE A 13 2.55 -17.49 33.35
C PHE A 13 2.81 -18.49 32.20
N CYS A 14 1.86 -19.37 31.95
CA CYS A 14 1.81 -20.12 30.70
C CYS A 14 1.55 -19.13 29.58
N LEU A 15 2.59 -18.74 28.84
CA LEU A 15 2.45 -18.19 27.49
C LEU A 15 1.80 -19.29 26.64
N SER A 16 0.48 -19.26 26.58
CA SER A 16 -0.28 -20.09 25.65
C SER A 16 -0.03 -19.59 24.24
N CYS A 17 0.98 -20.12 23.57
CA CYS A 17 0.98 -20.16 22.10
C CYS A 17 -0.17 -21.10 21.73
N GLY A 18 -1.36 -20.54 21.54
CA GLY A 18 -2.52 -21.29 21.05
C GLY A 18 -2.17 -21.90 19.69
N LYS A 19 -2.47 -23.19 19.52
CA LYS A 19 -2.37 -23.82 18.19
C LYS A 19 -3.29 -23.05 17.24
N PRO A 20 -2.87 -22.82 15.96
CA PRO A 20 -3.75 -22.19 14.99
C PRO A 20 -5.05 -22.96 14.87
N THR A 21 -6.16 -22.24 14.78
CA THR A 21 -7.48 -22.84 14.55
C THR A 21 -7.55 -23.41 13.13
N GLU A 22 -8.49 -24.34 12.89
CA GLU A 22 -8.74 -24.88 11.54
C GLU A 22 -8.99 -23.76 10.52
N SER A 23 -9.80 -22.76 10.88
CA SER A 23 -10.07 -21.58 10.04
C SER A 23 -8.83 -20.73 9.75
N THR A 24 -7.89 -20.63 10.71
CA THR A 24 -6.60 -19.91 10.47
C THR A 24 -5.72 -20.68 9.49
N VAL A 25 -5.69 -22.01 9.57
CA VAL A 25 -4.94 -22.87 8.62
C VAL A 25 -5.55 -22.75 7.22
N GLU A 26 -6.88 -22.77 7.12
CA GLU A 26 -7.61 -22.56 5.87
C GLU A 26 -7.29 -21.20 5.26
N MET A 27 -7.36 -20.12 6.03
CA MET A 27 -6.99 -18.77 5.59
C MET A 27 -5.56 -18.68 5.05
N ASN A 28 -4.60 -19.34 5.67
CA ASN A 28 -3.22 -19.34 5.21
C ASN A 28 -3.07 -20.09 3.87
N SER A 29 -3.78 -21.19 3.67
CA SER A 29 -3.78 -21.92 2.41
C SER A 29 -4.38 -21.08 1.26
N ILE A 30 -5.48 -20.38 1.52
CA ILE A 30 -6.11 -19.48 0.56
C ILE A 30 -5.18 -18.30 0.23
N SER A 31 -4.49 -17.75 1.24
CA SER A 31 -3.51 -16.66 1.06
C SER A 31 -2.34 -17.10 0.16
N GLU A 32 -1.80 -18.30 0.37
CA GLU A 32 -0.75 -18.85 -0.48
C GLU A 32 -1.22 -18.99 -1.94
N ALA A 33 -2.42 -19.55 -2.13
CA ALA A 33 -3.01 -19.70 -3.46
C ALA A 33 -3.25 -18.35 -4.16
N TYR A 34 -3.69 -17.33 -3.41
CA TYR A 34 -3.83 -15.96 -3.88
C TYR A 34 -2.48 -15.38 -4.35
N VAL A 35 -1.43 -15.48 -3.53
CA VAL A 35 -0.11 -14.92 -3.88
C VAL A 35 0.44 -15.61 -5.13
N LYS A 36 0.34 -16.94 -5.24
CA LYS A 36 0.76 -17.68 -6.43
C LYS A 36 0.00 -17.26 -7.68
N LEU A 37 -1.32 -17.08 -7.57
CA LEU A 37 -2.15 -16.58 -8.68
C LEU A 37 -1.69 -15.18 -9.14
N VAL A 38 -1.47 -14.26 -8.20
CA VAL A 38 -1.04 -12.89 -8.50
C VAL A 38 0.34 -12.87 -9.17
N LEU A 39 1.29 -13.69 -8.71
CA LEU A 39 2.61 -13.83 -9.33
C LEU A 39 2.53 -14.39 -10.76
N GLU A 40 1.64 -15.34 -11.02
CA GLU A 40 1.42 -15.86 -12.38
C GLU A 40 0.84 -14.79 -13.32
N ILE A 41 -0.16 -14.01 -12.85
CA ILE A 41 -0.75 -12.89 -13.60
C ILE A 41 0.31 -11.83 -13.90
N GLY A 42 1.20 -11.53 -12.94
CA GLY A 42 2.30 -10.58 -13.08
C GLY A 42 3.29 -10.91 -14.21
N GLN A 43 3.31 -12.14 -14.71
CA GLN A 43 4.08 -12.48 -15.91
C GLN A 43 3.51 -11.83 -17.19
N TYR A 44 2.23 -11.46 -17.20
CA TYR A 44 1.51 -10.87 -18.34
C TYR A 44 1.35 -9.36 -18.26
N ASP A 45 1.46 -8.79 -17.04
CA ASP A 45 1.39 -7.36 -16.79
C ASP A 45 2.49 -7.02 -15.76
N SER A 46 3.54 -6.32 -16.17
CA SER A 46 4.67 -5.95 -15.31
C SER A 46 4.29 -5.03 -14.15
N ASP A 47 3.17 -4.33 -14.30
CA ASP A 47 2.68 -3.39 -13.30
C ASP A 47 1.71 -4.04 -12.30
N PHE A 48 1.47 -5.36 -12.45
CA PHE A 48 0.57 -6.12 -11.58
C PHE A 48 1.19 -6.45 -10.21
N VAL A 49 2.51 -6.65 -10.17
CA VAL A 49 3.28 -6.95 -8.96
C VAL A 49 4.53 -6.10 -8.91
N ASP A 50 4.55 -5.11 -8.05
CA ASP A 50 5.69 -4.20 -7.90
C ASP A 50 6.94 -4.90 -7.35
N ALA A 51 6.77 -5.70 -6.30
CA ALA A 51 7.84 -6.43 -5.64
C ALA A 51 7.31 -7.67 -4.91
N TYR A 52 8.16 -8.68 -4.81
CA TYR A 52 7.86 -9.90 -4.08
C TYR A 52 9.03 -10.32 -3.20
N TYR A 53 8.80 -10.44 -1.90
CA TYR A 53 9.78 -10.83 -0.88
C TYR A 53 9.36 -12.10 -0.10
N GLY A 54 8.37 -12.81 -0.60
CA GLY A 54 7.90 -14.06 -0.03
C GLY A 54 8.77 -15.27 -0.40
N PRO A 55 8.31 -16.52 -0.09
CA PRO A 55 9.04 -17.73 -0.41
C PRO A 55 9.35 -17.89 -1.89
N GLU A 56 10.60 -18.22 -2.23
CA GLU A 56 11.04 -18.36 -3.62
C GLU A 56 10.25 -19.45 -4.37
N GLU A 57 9.88 -20.52 -3.66
CA GLU A 57 9.09 -21.63 -4.20
C GLU A 57 7.65 -21.26 -4.57
N TRP A 58 7.18 -20.06 -4.24
CA TRP A 58 5.87 -19.57 -4.66
C TRP A 58 5.90 -18.86 -6.02
N LYS A 59 7.09 -18.49 -6.48
CA LYS A 59 7.26 -17.90 -7.82
C LYS A 59 6.87 -18.90 -8.90
N PRO A 60 6.25 -18.44 -9.99
CA PRO A 60 5.88 -19.31 -11.09
C PRO A 60 7.14 -19.95 -11.72
N THR A 61 7.12 -21.28 -11.88
CA THR A 61 8.20 -22.08 -12.46
C THR A 61 7.89 -22.55 -13.87
N GLY A 62 6.64 -22.38 -14.33
CA GLY A 62 6.19 -22.76 -15.66
C GLY A 62 6.57 -21.75 -16.74
N GLU A 63 6.64 -22.22 -18.00
CA GLU A 63 6.78 -21.31 -19.13
C GLU A 63 5.52 -20.45 -19.28
N LYS A 64 5.73 -19.15 -19.50
CA LYS A 64 4.66 -18.21 -19.81
C LYS A 64 4.01 -18.60 -21.15
N LEU A 65 2.68 -18.70 -21.17
CA LEU A 65 1.95 -18.88 -22.41
C LEU A 65 2.05 -17.62 -23.29
N GLU A 66 1.94 -17.78 -24.60
CA GLU A 66 1.96 -16.63 -25.53
C GLU A 66 0.78 -15.68 -25.31
N THR A 67 -0.36 -16.22 -24.89
CA THR A 67 -1.60 -15.45 -24.62
C THR A 67 -1.99 -15.55 -23.18
N LEU A 68 -2.56 -14.47 -22.63
CA LEU A 68 -3.10 -14.42 -21.28
C LEU A 68 -4.20 -15.48 -21.10
N PRO A 69 -4.05 -16.46 -20.19
CA PRO A 69 -5.10 -17.45 -19.90
C PRO A 69 -6.17 -16.85 -18.99
N SER A 70 -6.83 -15.79 -19.47
CA SER A 70 -7.74 -14.97 -18.68
C SER A 70 -8.87 -15.75 -18.02
N GLN A 71 -9.45 -16.73 -18.77
CA GLN A 71 -10.53 -17.55 -18.25
C GLN A 71 -10.09 -18.41 -17.05
N ASP A 72 -8.92 -19.04 -17.12
CA ASP A 72 -8.34 -19.81 -16.00
C ASP A 72 -8.11 -18.91 -14.78
N PHE A 73 -7.52 -17.75 -14.97
CA PHE A 73 -7.27 -16.82 -13.88
C PHE A 73 -8.57 -16.31 -13.23
N ILE A 74 -9.59 -16.01 -14.02
CA ILE A 74 -10.91 -15.59 -13.52
C ILE A 74 -11.59 -16.72 -12.73
N GLU A 75 -11.50 -17.96 -13.21
CA GLU A 75 -12.07 -19.12 -12.53
C GLU A 75 -11.35 -19.40 -11.19
N ARG A 76 -10.02 -19.35 -11.18
CA ARG A 76 -9.21 -19.50 -9.96
C ARG A 76 -9.49 -18.41 -8.94
N ALA A 77 -9.53 -17.13 -9.35
CA ALA A 77 -9.90 -16.02 -8.48
C ALA A 77 -11.32 -16.20 -7.90
N SER A 78 -12.26 -16.63 -8.74
CA SER A 78 -13.65 -16.90 -8.31
C SER A 78 -13.73 -18.07 -7.32
N ALA A 79 -12.95 -19.13 -7.54
CA ALA A 79 -12.87 -20.26 -6.63
C ALA A 79 -12.33 -19.85 -5.25
N LEU A 80 -11.28 -19.02 -5.21
CA LEU A 80 -10.74 -18.49 -3.95
C LEU A 80 -11.74 -17.56 -3.23
N LEU A 81 -12.48 -16.73 -3.96
CA LEU A 81 -13.56 -15.91 -3.39
C LEU A 81 -14.66 -16.78 -2.76
N ASN A 82 -15.03 -17.88 -3.42
CA ASN A 82 -16.01 -18.82 -2.89
C ASN A 82 -15.48 -19.52 -1.62
N GLN A 83 -14.20 -19.92 -1.58
CA GLN A 83 -13.58 -20.48 -0.38
C GLN A 83 -13.60 -19.47 0.78
N LEU A 84 -13.20 -18.19 0.53
CA LEU A 84 -13.27 -17.14 1.55
C LEU A 84 -14.70 -16.86 2.06
N ALA A 85 -15.71 -17.09 1.23
CA ALA A 85 -17.10 -16.94 1.67
C ALA A 85 -17.54 -18.05 2.65
N LEU A 86 -16.90 -19.23 2.59
CA LEU A 86 -17.18 -20.38 3.43
C LEU A 86 -16.36 -20.42 4.73
N VAL A 87 -15.33 -19.56 4.84
CA VAL A 87 -14.50 -19.52 6.06
C VAL A 87 -15.36 -19.20 7.28
N ASN A 88 -15.33 -20.08 8.27
CA ASN A 88 -15.96 -19.80 9.55
C ASN A 88 -15.13 -18.78 10.34
N SER A 89 -15.64 -17.55 10.42
CA SER A 89 -14.99 -16.46 11.14
C SER A 89 -15.43 -16.31 12.60
N GLU A 90 -16.18 -17.28 13.14
CA GLU A 90 -16.53 -17.28 14.55
C GLU A 90 -15.27 -17.37 15.43
N GLY A 91 -15.12 -16.43 16.34
CA GLY A 91 -13.95 -16.33 17.22
C GLY A 91 -12.73 -15.65 16.59
N PHE A 92 -12.82 -15.12 15.35
CA PHE A 92 -11.75 -14.31 14.78
C PHE A 92 -11.53 -13.03 15.59
N THR A 93 -10.26 -12.70 15.79
CA THR A 93 -9.86 -11.37 16.25
C THR A 93 -10.22 -10.32 15.21
N GLU A 94 -10.26 -9.05 15.61
CA GLU A 94 -10.48 -7.93 14.68
C GLU A 94 -9.47 -7.94 13.51
N LEU A 95 -8.21 -8.26 13.79
CA LEU A 95 -7.17 -8.34 12.76
C LEU A 95 -7.40 -9.49 11.78
N GLU A 96 -7.83 -10.66 12.25
CA GLU A 96 -8.15 -11.80 11.38
C GLU A 96 -9.39 -11.53 10.54
N GLN A 97 -10.39 -10.86 11.11
CA GLN A 97 -11.57 -10.40 10.36
C GLN A 97 -11.20 -9.37 9.30
N SER A 98 -10.30 -8.45 9.62
CA SER A 98 -9.77 -7.47 8.65
C SER A 98 -9.01 -8.15 7.53
N ARG A 99 -8.18 -9.16 7.83
CA ARG A 99 -7.47 -9.97 6.82
C ARG A 99 -8.45 -10.67 5.88
N LEU A 100 -9.49 -11.33 6.42
CA LEU A 100 -10.52 -12.00 5.61
C LEU A 100 -11.22 -11.01 4.66
N ASN A 101 -11.60 -9.84 5.17
CA ASN A 101 -12.28 -8.81 4.38
C ASN A 101 -11.34 -8.23 3.31
N MET A 102 -10.08 -7.96 3.65
CA MET A 102 -9.08 -7.45 2.71
C MET A 102 -8.82 -8.44 1.58
N MET A 103 -8.66 -9.73 1.88
CA MET A 103 -8.46 -10.77 0.85
C MET A 103 -9.64 -10.88 -0.11
N LYS A 104 -10.88 -10.77 0.38
CA LYS A 104 -12.07 -10.73 -0.49
C LYS A 104 -12.03 -9.55 -1.46
N LYS A 105 -11.66 -8.37 -0.98
CA LYS A 105 -11.54 -7.16 -1.81
C LYS A 105 -10.41 -7.27 -2.83
N GLN A 106 -9.24 -7.72 -2.41
CA GLN A 106 -8.10 -7.92 -3.30
C GLN A 106 -8.37 -8.95 -4.40
N LEU A 107 -8.99 -10.09 -4.07
CA LEU A 107 -9.38 -11.09 -5.07
C LEU A 107 -10.46 -10.58 -6.03
N THR A 108 -11.37 -9.73 -5.56
CA THR A 108 -12.33 -9.05 -6.43
C THR A 108 -11.60 -8.13 -7.41
N ALA A 109 -10.64 -7.34 -6.94
CA ALA A 109 -9.82 -6.47 -7.77
C ALA A 109 -8.97 -7.26 -8.78
N VAL A 110 -8.32 -8.34 -8.35
CA VAL A 110 -7.57 -9.25 -9.23
C VAL A 110 -8.44 -9.78 -10.36
N LYS A 111 -9.60 -10.34 -10.03
CA LYS A 111 -10.55 -10.86 -11.02
C LYS A 111 -10.97 -9.77 -12.00
N THR A 112 -11.35 -8.60 -11.50
CA THR A 112 -11.76 -7.46 -12.31
C THR A 112 -10.65 -7.00 -13.25
N LYS A 113 -9.43 -6.87 -12.76
CA LYS A 113 -8.27 -6.49 -13.58
C LYS A 113 -8.00 -7.50 -14.69
N VAL A 114 -8.10 -8.80 -14.41
CA VAL A 114 -7.96 -9.85 -15.44
C VAL A 114 -9.09 -9.78 -16.47
N GLU A 115 -10.34 -9.51 -16.05
CA GLU A 115 -11.47 -9.29 -16.98
C GLU A 115 -11.20 -8.07 -17.89
N MET A 116 -10.62 -6.98 -17.36
CA MET A 116 -10.22 -5.81 -18.15
C MET A 116 -9.08 -6.14 -19.13
N MET A 117 -8.06 -6.89 -18.70
CA MET A 117 -6.99 -7.37 -19.57
C MET A 117 -7.53 -8.27 -20.70
N ALA A 118 -8.64 -8.96 -20.47
CA ALA A 118 -9.36 -9.75 -21.48
C ALA A 118 -10.28 -8.89 -22.37
N GLY A 119 -10.33 -7.56 -22.19
CA GLY A 119 -11.08 -6.61 -23.03
C GLY A 119 -12.47 -6.23 -22.50
N LYS A 120 -12.83 -6.65 -21.27
CA LYS A 120 -14.08 -6.20 -20.64
C LYS A 120 -13.94 -4.73 -20.20
N SER A 121 -14.96 -3.94 -20.48
CA SER A 121 -15.05 -2.54 -20.04
C SER A 121 -16.04 -2.39 -18.90
N PHE A 122 -15.75 -1.46 -18.00
CA PHE A 122 -16.61 -1.08 -16.88
C PHE A 122 -16.87 0.43 -16.97
N SER A 123 -17.96 0.91 -16.36
CA SER A 123 -18.11 2.33 -16.09
C SER A 123 -17.10 2.79 -15.05
N PHE A 124 -16.84 4.09 -14.95
CA PHE A 124 -15.91 4.65 -13.97
C PHE A 124 -16.28 4.23 -12.54
N ASP A 125 -17.55 4.28 -12.18
CA ASP A 125 -18.03 3.94 -10.84
C ASP A 125 -17.90 2.44 -10.56
N GLU A 126 -18.21 1.58 -11.55
CA GLU A 126 -18.03 0.13 -11.42
C GLU A 126 -16.55 -0.23 -11.27
N GLU A 127 -15.67 0.38 -12.07
CA GLU A 127 -14.23 0.18 -11.98
C GLU A 127 -13.71 0.63 -10.61
N ALA A 128 -14.08 1.83 -10.16
CA ALA A 128 -13.69 2.35 -8.86
C ALA A 128 -14.15 1.43 -7.71
N LYS A 129 -15.38 0.93 -7.79
CA LYS A 129 -15.93 0.02 -6.77
C LYS A 129 -15.22 -1.33 -6.77
N LEU A 130 -14.98 -1.92 -7.95
CA LEU A 130 -14.43 -3.27 -8.07
C LEU A 130 -12.92 -3.33 -7.83
N LEU A 131 -12.16 -2.32 -8.26
CA LEU A 131 -10.71 -2.29 -8.08
C LEU A 131 -10.27 -1.70 -6.74
N TYR A 132 -10.98 -0.68 -6.24
CA TYR A 132 -10.54 0.11 -5.09
C TYR A 132 -11.52 0.09 -3.91
N ASP A 133 -12.68 -0.56 -4.05
CA ASP A 133 -13.80 -0.52 -3.09
C ASP A 133 -14.21 0.92 -2.75
N ALA A 134 -14.09 1.82 -3.71
CA ALA A 134 -14.40 3.24 -3.59
C ALA A 134 -15.71 3.60 -4.33
N GLU A 135 -16.43 4.55 -3.78
CA GLU A 135 -17.61 5.15 -4.41
C GLU A 135 -17.29 6.64 -4.67
N PRO A 136 -16.92 7.01 -5.91
CA PRO A 136 -16.58 8.38 -6.22
C PRO A 136 -17.77 9.32 -5.99
N PRO A 137 -17.57 10.49 -5.35
CA PRO A 137 -18.64 11.47 -5.25
C PRO A 137 -18.91 12.12 -6.61
N HIS A 138 -20.18 12.35 -6.91
CA HIS A 138 -20.61 13.08 -8.11
C HIS A 138 -20.96 14.51 -7.74
N TYR A 139 -20.38 15.46 -8.45
CA TYR A 139 -20.62 16.89 -8.28
C TYR A 139 -21.21 17.48 -9.55
N GLU A 140 -22.17 18.38 -9.40
CA GLU A 140 -22.66 19.21 -10.49
C GLU A 140 -21.56 20.17 -10.97
N LEU A 141 -21.57 20.53 -12.27
CA LEU A 141 -20.60 21.47 -12.84
C LEU A 141 -20.54 22.80 -12.09
N SER A 142 -21.68 23.28 -11.60
CA SER A 142 -21.77 24.51 -10.81
C SER A 142 -20.93 24.51 -9.52
N HIS A 143 -20.63 23.32 -8.96
CA HIS A 143 -19.69 23.19 -7.85
C HIS A 143 -18.28 23.62 -8.25
N PHE A 144 -17.82 23.16 -9.41
CA PHE A 144 -16.50 23.51 -9.93
C PHE A 144 -16.43 24.97 -10.40
N ASP A 145 -17.50 25.51 -10.96
CA ASP A 145 -17.59 26.94 -11.33
C ASP A 145 -17.41 27.81 -10.10
N SER A 146 -18.00 27.43 -8.95
CA SER A 146 -17.82 28.15 -7.68
C SER A 146 -16.36 28.14 -7.23
N LEU A 147 -15.69 26.97 -7.28
CA LEU A 147 -14.27 26.86 -6.91
C LEU A 147 -13.35 27.67 -7.84
N LEU A 148 -13.65 27.67 -9.15
CA LEU A 148 -12.91 28.48 -10.12
C LEU A 148 -13.10 29.97 -9.86
N ASN A 149 -14.31 30.43 -9.52
CA ASN A 149 -14.57 31.80 -9.14
C ASN A 149 -13.78 32.23 -7.89
N ASP A 150 -13.73 31.37 -6.86
CA ASP A 150 -12.95 31.63 -5.66
C ASP A 150 -11.45 31.74 -5.97
N LEU A 151 -10.94 30.85 -6.83
CA LEU A 151 -9.57 30.89 -7.29
C LEU A 151 -9.28 32.15 -8.13
N ASP A 152 -10.20 32.55 -9.01
CA ASP A 152 -10.10 33.77 -9.82
C ASP A 152 -9.95 35.03 -8.95
N HIS A 153 -10.71 35.11 -7.84
CA HIS A 153 -10.61 36.20 -6.89
C HIS A 153 -9.34 36.17 -6.03
N ALA A 154 -8.82 34.98 -5.75
CA ALA A 154 -7.64 34.80 -4.91
C ALA A 154 -6.33 35.09 -5.65
N LEU A 155 -6.30 34.87 -6.98
CA LEU A 155 -5.11 35.09 -7.82
C LEU A 155 -5.05 36.52 -8.32
N SER A 156 -3.93 37.18 -8.08
CA SER A 156 -3.63 38.51 -8.66
C SER A 156 -3.07 38.42 -10.08
N GLY A 157 -3.12 39.52 -10.84
CA GLY A 157 -2.56 39.63 -12.17
C GLY A 157 -3.61 39.63 -13.28
N GLU A 158 -3.14 39.71 -14.52
CA GLU A 158 -3.96 39.70 -15.74
C GLU A 158 -3.83 38.34 -16.45
N GLY A 159 -4.82 37.99 -17.26
CA GLY A 159 -4.86 36.75 -18.01
C GLY A 159 -5.82 35.71 -17.45
N SER A 160 -5.79 34.52 -17.99
CA SER A 160 -6.61 33.39 -17.54
C SER A 160 -6.24 32.93 -16.13
N ILE A 161 -7.16 32.26 -15.45
CA ILE A 161 -6.91 31.62 -14.11
C ILE A 161 -5.67 30.71 -14.20
N SER A 162 -5.54 29.93 -15.28
CA SER A 162 -4.42 29.01 -15.49
C SER A 162 -3.07 29.74 -15.58
N GLU A 163 -3.00 30.84 -16.32
CA GLU A 163 -1.76 31.64 -16.45
C GLU A 163 -1.37 32.28 -15.12
N ARG A 164 -2.34 32.85 -14.41
CA ARG A 164 -2.10 33.48 -13.09
C ARG A 164 -1.69 32.45 -12.05
N TYR A 165 -2.33 31.30 -12.06
CA TYR A 165 -1.94 30.18 -11.17
C TYR A 165 -0.52 29.69 -11.48
N ALA A 166 -0.18 29.48 -12.74
CA ALA A 166 1.16 29.06 -13.13
C ALA A 166 2.24 30.09 -12.71
N ALA A 167 1.95 31.38 -12.88
CA ALA A 167 2.85 32.46 -12.43
C ALA A 167 3.00 32.48 -10.91
N TYR A 168 1.93 32.28 -10.16
CA TYR A 168 1.95 32.17 -8.71
C TYR A 168 2.73 30.93 -8.25
N ALA A 169 2.41 29.76 -8.79
CA ALA A 169 3.00 28.48 -8.40
C ALA A 169 4.51 28.43 -8.71
N SER A 170 4.96 29.03 -9.82
CA SER A 170 6.37 29.07 -10.24
C SER A 170 7.32 29.60 -9.15
N GLN A 171 6.83 30.47 -8.26
CA GLN A 171 7.59 31.02 -7.14
C GLN A 171 7.99 30.00 -6.09
N PHE A 172 7.30 28.86 -6.06
CA PHE A 172 7.50 27.80 -5.09
C PHE A 172 8.25 26.59 -5.64
N VAL A 173 8.80 26.70 -6.86
CA VAL A 173 9.67 25.66 -7.43
C VAL A 173 10.99 25.63 -6.65
N ILE A 174 11.35 24.44 -6.18
CA ILE A 174 12.61 24.25 -5.47
C ILE A 174 13.77 24.26 -6.46
N PRO A 175 14.78 25.14 -6.28
CA PRO A 175 15.99 25.08 -7.09
C PRO A 175 16.67 23.71 -7.01
N LYS A 176 17.17 23.19 -8.13
CA LYS A 176 17.73 21.81 -8.21
C LYS A 176 18.85 21.58 -7.19
N ASP A 177 19.69 22.58 -6.94
CA ASP A 177 20.77 22.54 -5.94
C ASP A 177 20.29 22.50 -4.48
N LYS A 178 18.99 22.76 -4.23
CA LYS A 178 18.38 22.76 -2.90
C LYS A 178 17.46 21.54 -2.67
N LEU A 179 17.18 20.76 -3.71
CA LEU A 179 16.23 19.63 -3.60
C LEU A 179 16.56 18.69 -2.44
N ASP A 180 17.80 18.19 -2.36
CA ASP A 180 18.20 17.27 -1.30
C ASP A 180 18.03 17.86 0.12
N ALA A 181 18.40 19.12 0.29
CA ALA A 181 18.26 19.78 1.59
C ALA A 181 16.79 19.94 2.00
N VAL A 182 15.91 20.30 1.05
CA VAL A 182 14.47 20.46 1.30
C VAL A 182 13.83 19.12 1.60
N PHE A 183 14.12 18.06 0.81
CA PHE A 183 13.58 16.73 1.06
C PHE A 183 14.03 16.17 2.41
N ARG A 184 15.30 16.30 2.77
CA ARG A 184 15.81 15.85 4.09
C ARG A 184 15.17 16.60 5.24
N ALA A 185 14.90 17.89 5.10
CA ALA A 185 14.17 18.66 6.10
C ALA A 185 12.72 18.17 6.25
N ALA A 186 12.01 17.95 5.12
CA ALA A 186 10.65 17.40 5.10
C ALA A 186 10.60 16.00 5.72
N ILE A 187 11.51 15.10 5.34
CA ILE A 187 11.62 13.75 5.86
C ILE A 187 11.88 13.77 7.39
N THR A 188 12.78 14.63 7.85
CA THR A 188 13.11 14.74 9.29
C THR A 188 11.89 15.17 10.10
N GLU A 189 11.15 16.17 9.64
CA GLU A 189 9.96 16.64 10.34
C GLU A 189 8.82 15.60 10.23
N ALA A 190 8.64 14.96 9.08
CA ALA A 190 7.65 13.90 8.89
C ALA A 190 7.92 12.73 9.84
N ARG A 191 9.17 12.24 9.93
CA ARG A 191 9.58 11.20 10.86
C ARG A 191 9.27 11.57 12.31
N LYS A 192 9.70 12.75 12.73
CA LYS A 192 9.45 13.25 14.10
C LYS A 192 7.96 13.23 14.46
N ARG A 193 7.07 13.55 13.52
CA ARG A 193 5.62 13.49 13.74
C ARG A 193 5.12 12.05 13.77
N THR A 194 5.63 11.21 12.89
CA THR A 194 5.29 9.78 12.83
C THR A 194 5.65 9.05 14.13
N ASP A 195 6.82 9.34 14.72
CA ASP A 195 7.28 8.75 15.98
C ASP A 195 6.36 9.07 17.18
N LEU A 196 5.50 10.08 17.08
CA LEU A 196 4.48 10.38 18.11
C LEU A 196 3.29 9.39 18.08
N HIS A 197 3.11 8.66 16.99
CA HIS A 197 1.93 7.82 16.74
C HIS A 197 2.26 6.36 16.50
N PHE A 198 3.48 6.05 16.03
CA PHE A 198 3.90 4.70 15.65
C PHE A 198 5.22 4.34 16.30
N ASN A 199 5.32 3.09 16.79
CA ASN A 199 6.58 2.51 17.22
C ASN A 199 7.23 1.84 16.01
N LEU A 200 8.21 2.49 15.42
CA LEU A 200 8.92 1.98 14.25
C LEU A 200 9.95 0.91 14.64
N PRO A 201 10.28 -0.06 13.74
CA PRO A 201 11.39 -0.98 13.95
C PRO A 201 12.72 -0.21 14.16
N GLU A 202 13.56 -0.66 15.10
CA GLU A 202 14.81 0.04 15.43
C GLU A 202 15.78 0.18 14.24
N ASN A 203 15.74 -0.77 13.31
CA ASN A 203 16.60 -0.82 12.13
C ASN A 203 15.98 -0.22 10.88
N GLU A 204 14.76 0.39 10.98
CA GLU A 204 14.11 0.95 9.80
C GLU A 204 14.90 2.12 9.23
N ASN A 205 15.01 2.16 7.91
CA ASN A 205 15.68 3.22 7.18
C ASN A 205 15.32 3.17 5.68
N PHE A 206 15.62 4.25 4.97
CA PHE A 206 15.58 4.24 3.52
C PHE A 206 16.69 5.10 2.91
N ALA A 207 17.09 4.74 1.68
CA ALA A 207 17.92 5.56 0.83
C ALA A 207 17.03 6.44 -0.06
N LEU A 208 17.52 7.65 -0.38
CA LEU A 208 16.88 8.59 -1.29
C LEU A 208 17.72 8.72 -2.56
N GLU A 209 17.11 8.54 -3.72
CA GLU A 209 17.73 8.73 -5.03
C GLU A 209 16.94 9.71 -5.89
N TYR A 210 17.66 10.48 -6.72
CA TYR A 210 17.09 11.36 -7.72
C TYR A 210 17.28 10.73 -9.10
N VAL A 211 16.16 10.53 -9.82
CA VAL A 211 16.13 9.84 -11.11
C VAL A 211 15.49 10.68 -12.19
N ASN A 212 15.66 10.25 -13.44
CA ASN A 212 15.04 10.84 -14.63
C ASN A 212 14.42 9.71 -15.48
N ASP A 213 13.71 10.11 -16.53
CA ASP A 213 13.09 9.20 -17.51
C ASP A 213 12.09 8.22 -16.87
N LYS A 214 11.27 8.75 -15.93
CA LYS A 214 10.20 7.98 -15.27
C LYS A 214 8.83 8.60 -15.56
N SER A 215 7.81 7.74 -15.60
CA SER A 215 6.41 8.17 -15.75
C SER A 215 5.76 8.67 -14.46
N TRP A 216 6.40 8.46 -13.31
CA TRP A 216 5.94 8.83 -11.97
C TRP A 216 6.83 9.92 -11.36
N SER A 217 6.35 10.58 -10.31
CA SER A 217 7.07 11.65 -9.60
C SER A 217 7.86 11.19 -8.39
N GLY A 218 7.42 10.14 -7.71
CA GLY A 218 8.09 9.46 -6.61
C GLY A 218 7.69 8.00 -6.57
N TYR A 219 8.54 7.16 -6.01
CA TYR A 219 8.29 5.74 -5.86
C TYR A 219 9.07 5.15 -4.69
N ASN A 220 8.42 4.31 -3.89
CA ASN A 220 9.05 3.57 -2.80
C ASN A 220 9.23 2.10 -3.19
N TYR A 221 10.47 1.68 -3.30
CA TYR A 221 10.84 0.27 -3.41
C TYR A 221 11.14 -0.27 -2.01
N TYR A 222 10.18 -0.95 -1.39
CA TYR A 222 10.45 -1.67 -0.16
C TYR A 222 11.35 -2.87 -0.45
N GLN A 223 12.41 -3.06 0.35
CA GLN A 223 13.45 -4.07 0.11
C GLN A 223 13.46 -5.19 1.15
N GLY A 224 12.46 -5.21 2.05
CA GLY A 224 12.46 -6.11 3.20
C GLY A 224 13.38 -5.63 4.33
N ASN A 225 13.33 -6.28 5.47
CA ASN A 225 14.11 -5.95 6.68
C ASN A 225 13.96 -4.49 7.11
N SER A 226 12.76 -3.93 6.96
CA SER A 226 12.43 -2.53 7.28
C SER A 226 13.30 -1.51 6.51
N GLN A 227 13.72 -1.86 5.28
CA GLN A 227 14.51 -0.98 4.41
C GLN A 227 13.73 -0.63 3.15
N SER A 228 13.90 0.59 2.65
CA SER A 228 13.34 1.05 1.37
C SER A 228 14.38 1.79 0.54
N LEU A 229 14.14 1.82 -0.77
CA LEU A 229 14.75 2.77 -1.70
C LEU A 229 13.63 3.69 -2.19
N ILE A 230 13.73 4.99 -1.90
CA ILE A 230 12.80 5.99 -2.41
C ILE A 230 13.47 6.73 -3.57
N GLN A 231 12.82 6.72 -4.71
CA GLN A 231 13.27 7.43 -5.90
C GLN A 231 12.36 8.62 -6.19
N LEU A 232 12.95 9.76 -6.52
CA LEU A 232 12.28 11.01 -6.85
C LEU A 232 12.64 11.40 -8.28
N ASN A 233 11.64 11.53 -9.14
CA ASN A 233 11.84 11.96 -10.53
C ASN A 233 12.02 13.47 -10.59
N THR A 234 13.11 13.92 -11.23
CA THR A 234 13.49 15.33 -11.36
C THR A 234 13.30 15.89 -12.76
N ASP A 235 12.57 15.21 -13.64
CA ASP A 235 12.24 15.68 -14.99
C ASP A 235 11.29 16.88 -14.96
N PHE A 236 10.44 16.94 -13.93
CA PHE A 236 9.47 18.01 -13.73
C PHE A 236 9.91 18.94 -12.59
N PRO A 237 9.50 20.22 -12.64
CA PRO A 237 9.68 21.10 -11.50
C PRO A 237 9.04 20.52 -10.24
N ILE A 238 9.80 20.47 -9.16
CA ILE A 238 9.28 20.02 -7.86
C ILE A 238 8.97 21.25 -7.02
N TYR A 239 7.72 21.39 -6.63
CA TYR A 239 7.24 22.46 -5.75
C TYR A 239 7.44 22.09 -4.29
N ILE A 240 7.49 23.10 -3.40
CA ILE A 240 7.72 22.88 -1.96
C ILE A 240 6.63 21.97 -1.36
N GLU A 241 5.37 22.19 -1.70
CA GLU A 241 4.26 21.35 -1.22
C GLU A 241 4.41 19.89 -1.71
N ARG A 242 4.88 19.70 -2.95
CA ARG A 242 5.11 18.38 -3.51
C ARG A 242 6.27 17.65 -2.80
N ALA A 243 7.31 18.37 -2.38
CA ALA A 243 8.39 17.76 -1.60
C ALA A 243 7.90 17.26 -0.23
N ILE A 244 7.01 18.01 0.42
CA ILE A 244 6.40 17.61 1.68
C ILE A 244 5.49 16.39 1.46
N ASP A 245 4.64 16.45 0.43
CA ASP A 245 3.73 15.35 0.06
C ASP A 245 4.51 14.07 -0.22
N LEU A 246 5.52 14.09 -1.10
CA LEU A 246 6.34 12.92 -1.42
C LEU A 246 7.13 12.40 -0.20
N ALA A 247 7.67 13.28 0.64
CA ALA A 247 8.35 12.86 1.87
C ALA A 247 7.40 12.09 2.81
N CYS A 248 6.14 12.52 2.87
CA CYS A 248 5.12 11.85 3.67
C CYS A 248 4.60 10.59 2.99
N HIS A 249 4.30 10.65 1.69
CA HIS A 249 3.70 9.56 0.93
C HIS A 249 4.65 8.36 0.77
N GLU A 250 5.90 8.62 0.38
CA GLU A 250 6.88 7.56 0.17
C GLU A 250 7.59 7.14 1.47
N GLY A 251 7.78 8.10 2.39
CA GLY A 251 8.54 7.91 3.63
C GLY A 251 7.67 7.78 4.87
N TYR A 252 7.52 8.88 5.62
CA TYR A 252 6.91 8.91 6.96
C TYR A 252 5.64 9.76 7.01
N PRO A 253 4.43 9.16 7.27
CA PRO A 253 4.15 7.76 7.65
C PRO A 253 3.73 6.86 6.48
N GLY A 254 4.08 7.16 5.23
CA GLY A 254 3.57 6.54 4.02
C GLY A 254 4.06 5.11 3.77
N HIS A 255 4.40 4.82 2.50
CA HIS A 255 4.72 3.46 2.05
C HIS A 255 5.83 2.78 2.86
N HIS A 256 6.89 3.52 3.22
CA HIS A 256 7.98 2.95 4.02
C HIS A 256 7.49 2.43 5.38
N VAL A 257 6.79 3.27 6.14
CA VAL A 257 6.29 2.91 7.47
C VAL A 257 5.25 1.80 7.39
N PHE A 258 4.33 1.90 6.43
CA PHE A 258 3.32 0.88 6.20
C PHE A 258 3.95 -0.50 5.98
N ASN A 259 4.91 -0.60 5.06
CA ASN A 259 5.57 -1.87 4.74
C ASN A 259 6.43 -2.39 5.91
N ALA A 260 7.18 -1.52 6.59
CA ALA A 260 7.99 -1.90 7.74
C ALA A 260 7.14 -2.46 8.90
N LEU A 261 6.00 -1.82 9.19
CA LEU A 261 5.08 -2.28 10.22
C LEU A 261 4.30 -3.54 9.81
N LEU A 262 3.95 -3.69 8.53
CA LEU A 262 3.37 -4.94 8.00
C LEU A 262 4.35 -6.11 8.19
N GLU A 263 5.61 -5.93 7.77
CA GLU A 263 6.63 -6.96 7.93
C GLU A 263 6.83 -7.31 9.40
N GLN A 264 7.00 -6.32 10.27
CA GLN A 264 7.23 -6.54 11.70
C GLN A 264 6.05 -7.27 12.36
N ASN A 265 4.83 -6.80 12.15
CA ASN A 265 3.68 -7.26 12.91
C ASN A 265 2.98 -8.48 12.28
N LEU A 266 2.91 -8.56 10.96
CA LEU A 266 2.18 -9.62 10.28
C LEU A 266 3.12 -10.74 9.81
N VAL A 267 4.19 -10.42 9.11
CA VAL A 267 5.12 -11.46 8.61
C VAL A 267 5.88 -12.07 9.79
N ASN A 268 6.62 -11.24 10.54
CA ASN A 268 7.44 -11.73 11.66
C ASN A 268 6.61 -12.06 12.90
N GLY A 269 5.61 -11.23 13.22
CA GLY A 269 4.79 -11.40 14.43
C GLY A 269 3.71 -12.48 14.34
N LYS A 270 3.10 -12.69 13.17
CA LYS A 270 2.01 -13.67 12.95
C LYS A 270 2.38 -14.82 12.03
N GLY A 271 3.52 -14.74 11.33
CA GLY A 271 3.90 -15.72 10.31
C GLY A 271 3.02 -15.64 9.05
N TRP A 272 2.31 -14.55 8.82
CA TRP A 272 1.53 -14.32 7.61
C TRP A 272 2.49 -13.95 6.47
N LYS A 273 2.34 -14.66 5.34
CA LYS A 273 3.21 -14.50 4.18
C LYS A 273 2.38 -14.07 2.99
#